data_d2262dc73db7e09c21f9693b61f89f7a
#
_entry.id   d2262dc73db7e09c21f9693b61f89f7a
#
_cell.length_a   1.000
_cell.length_b   1.000
_cell.length_c   1.000
_cell.angle_alpha   90.00
_cell.angle_beta   90.00
_cell.angle_gamma   90.00
#
_symmetry.space_group_name_H-M   'P 1'
#
loop_
_entity.id
_entity.type
_entity.pdbx_description
1 polymer ?
#
loop_
_entity_poly.entity_id
_entity_poly.type
_entity_poly.pdbx_seq_one_letter_code
_entity_poly.pdbx_strand_id
1 'polypeptide(L)'
;INYLMYHAPNIAPLGEVSAEKIGRLFGQKTPEKNIKSDPAPSKIKYKINRMWLSPIIKSTLYFGIPLFILVIFSAYIYSSDGVRIKFTHVFEDAKSNIQARPEFQIELMKIDGASETLAMSIRKSLELSFPISSFELNLVDMKEKIQEMKEVKSASLFLRPGGLLEVELIERVPLIIWRNGSSLEMIDSEGEISGILTSRLDRLDLPLFAGDGAKYFIFEALDIYKVADPISDRLRGLRRMGERRWDMILDRNQIIQLPENEPINALKRILALNSTQNILARDVETIDM
;
A
#
# COMPACT_ATOMS: atom_id res chain seq x y z
N ILE A 1 -29.85 -5.11 -52.77
CA ILE A 1 -30.69 -5.87 -53.71
C ILE A 1 -32.13 -5.44 -53.48
N ASN A 2 -32.71 -4.99 -54.59
CA ASN A 2 -34.14 -4.77 -54.95
C ASN A 2 -34.80 -3.45 -54.52
N TYR A 3 -34.78 -2.60 -55.49
CA TYR A 3 -35.76 -1.70 -56.12
C TYR A 3 -37.19 -2.15 -55.98
N LEU A 4 -38.09 -1.25 -55.66
CA LEU A 4 -39.44 -1.17 -56.10
C LEU A 4 -39.83 0.28 -56.35
N MET A 5 -39.76 0.68 -57.63
CA MET A 5 -40.42 1.86 -58.17
C MET A 5 -41.91 1.70 -58.04
N TYR A 6 -42.61 2.67 -57.46
CA TYR A 6 -44.05 2.84 -57.67
C TYR A 6 -44.28 3.98 -58.65
N HIS A 7 -44.83 3.62 -59.80
CA HIS A 7 -45.36 4.54 -60.78
C HIS A 7 -46.65 5.19 -60.26
N ALA A 8 -46.67 6.53 -60.22
CA ALA A 8 -47.90 7.28 -60.04
C ALA A 8 -48.61 7.48 -61.38
N PRO A 9 -49.95 7.27 -61.49
CA PRO A 9 -50.64 7.55 -62.68
C PRO A 9 -50.87 9.03 -62.90
N ASN A 10 -50.67 9.43 -64.14
CA ASN A 10 -50.85 10.75 -64.67
C ASN A 10 -52.35 11.08 -64.75
N ILE A 11 -52.85 12.02 -63.91
CA ILE A 11 -54.23 12.50 -63.99
C ILE A 11 -54.21 13.90 -64.65
N ALA A 12 -54.78 13.99 -65.82
CA ALA A 12 -54.91 15.24 -66.55
C ALA A 12 -55.79 16.28 -65.83
N PRO A 13 -55.47 17.57 -65.95
CA PRO A 13 -56.23 18.62 -65.25
C PRO A 13 -57.62 18.83 -65.87
N LEU A 14 -58.63 18.65 -65.05
CA LEU A 14 -59.97 19.11 -65.34
C LEU A 14 -59.99 20.62 -65.25
N GLY A 15 -60.51 21.22 -66.33
CA GLY A 15 -60.50 22.65 -66.53
C GLY A 15 -61.22 23.43 -65.44
N GLU A 16 -60.62 24.56 -65.17
CA GLU A 16 -61.12 25.60 -64.27
C GLU A 16 -62.50 26.10 -64.80
N VAL A 17 -63.55 25.76 -64.09
CA VAL A 17 -64.82 26.45 -64.23
C VAL A 17 -64.82 27.63 -63.26
N SER A 18 -64.67 28.82 -63.81
CA SER A 18 -64.64 30.04 -63.07
C SER A 18 -65.88 30.22 -62.19
N ALA A 19 -65.67 30.35 -60.88
CA ALA A 19 -66.71 30.59 -59.87
C ALA A 19 -67.56 31.84 -60.13
N GLU A 20 -67.06 32.75 -60.98
CA GLU A 20 -67.73 33.98 -61.42
C GLU A 20 -68.99 33.72 -62.33
N LYS A 21 -68.99 32.61 -63.05
CA LYS A 21 -70.09 32.28 -63.93
C LYS A 21 -71.32 31.67 -63.23
N ILE A 22 -71.10 31.11 -62.04
CA ILE A 22 -72.17 30.50 -61.23
C ILE A 22 -72.89 31.52 -60.38
N GLY A 23 -72.14 32.55 -59.87
CA GLY A 23 -72.70 33.61 -59.01
C GLY A 23 -73.71 34.51 -59.66
N ARG A 24 -73.70 34.65 -61.00
CA ARG A 24 -74.64 35.51 -61.71
C ARG A 24 -76.04 34.87 -61.91
N LEU A 25 -76.13 33.60 -61.67
CA LEU A 25 -77.43 32.86 -61.87
C LEU A 25 -78.25 32.86 -60.56
N PHE A 26 -77.75 33.16 -59.43
CA PHE A 26 -78.44 33.03 -58.12
C PHE A 26 -78.51 34.26 -57.27
N GLY A 27 -78.19 35.46 -57.74
CA GLY A 27 -78.51 36.71 -57.08
C GLY A 27 -78.00 36.88 -55.65
N GLN A 28 -76.98 36.14 -55.22
CA GLN A 28 -76.45 36.25 -53.89
C GLN A 28 -75.24 37.24 -53.83
N LYS A 29 -75.41 38.30 -53.03
CA LYS A 29 -74.29 39.22 -52.68
C LYS A 29 -73.20 38.44 -52.06
N THR A 30 -72.01 38.48 -52.66
CA THR A 30 -70.77 37.97 -52.07
C THR A 30 -70.46 38.70 -50.76
N PRO A 31 -70.20 38.03 -49.66
CA PRO A 31 -69.77 38.70 -48.45
C PRO A 31 -68.37 39.26 -48.69
N GLU A 32 -68.17 40.54 -48.40
CA GLU A 32 -66.87 41.19 -48.36
C GLU A 32 -65.97 40.44 -47.36
N LYS A 33 -64.95 39.79 -47.88
CA LYS A 33 -63.95 39.14 -47.10
C LYS A 33 -63.08 40.23 -46.46
N ASN A 34 -63.41 40.57 -45.20
CA ASN A 34 -62.58 41.46 -44.37
C ASN A 34 -61.25 40.82 -44.21
N ILE A 35 -60.27 41.14 -45.04
CA ILE A 35 -58.88 40.74 -44.90
C ILE A 35 -58.33 41.51 -43.76
N LYS A 36 -58.40 40.94 -42.53
CA LYS A 36 -57.61 41.42 -41.42
C LYS A 36 -56.15 41.32 -41.82
N SER A 37 -55.52 42.44 -42.11
CA SER A 37 -54.09 42.49 -42.32
C SER A 37 -53.41 41.92 -41.05
N ASP A 38 -52.71 40.79 -41.17
CA ASP A 38 -51.92 40.23 -40.11
C ASP A 38 -50.86 41.30 -39.74
N PRO A 39 -50.84 41.82 -38.52
CA PRO A 39 -49.87 42.86 -38.16
C PRO A 39 -48.48 42.20 -38.22
N ALA A 40 -47.67 42.65 -39.18
CA ALA A 40 -46.30 42.16 -39.33
C ALA A 40 -45.62 42.27 -37.98
N PRO A 41 -45.00 41.20 -37.46
CA PRO A 41 -44.36 41.21 -36.16
C PRO A 41 -43.32 42.31 -36.12
N SER A 42 -43.34 43.12 -35.07
CA SER A 42 -42.40 44.22 -34.92
C SER A 42 -40.96 43.71 -35.13
N LYS A 43 -40.12 44.52 -35.79
CA LYS A 43 -38.72 44.17 -36.11
C LYS A 43 -37.94 43.67 -34.85
N ILE A 44 -38.34 44.11 -33.69
CA ILE A 44 -37.78 43.71 -32.38
C ILE A 44 -38.24 42.27 -32.02
N LYS A 45 -39.54 41.99 -32.17
CA LYS A 45 -40.12 40.68 -31.86
C LYS A 45 -39.57 39.59 -32.80
N TYR A 46 -39.34 39.92 -34.08
CA TYR A 46 -38.72 39.05 -35.05
C TYR A 46 -37.25 38.76 -34.72
N LYS A 47 -36.47 39.78 -34.33
CA LYS A 47 -35.07 39.60 -33.89
C LYS A 47 -34.96 38.72 -32.64
N ILE A 48 -35.84 38.94 -31.65
CA ILE A 48 -35.89 38.15 -30.43
C ILE A 48 -36.22 36.70 -30.72
N ASN A 49 -37.26 36.44 -31.53
CA ASN A 49 -37.64 35.04 -31.88
C ASN A 49 -36.52 34.34 -32.67
N ARG A 50 -35.87 35.03 -33.62
CA ARG A 50 -34.77 34.48 -34.40
C ARG A 50 -33.57 34.20 -33.51
N MET A 51 -33.32 35.02 -32.47
CA MET A 51 -32.27 34.83 -31.49
C MET A 51 -32.54 33.60 -30.63
N TRP A 52 -33.77 33.37 -30.19
CA TRP A 52 -34.18 32.20 -29.42
C TRP A 52 -34.15 30.87 -30.20
N LEU A 53 -34.22 30.92 -31.52
CA LEU A 53 -34.13 29.77 -32.37
C LEU A 53 -32.70 29.37 -32.73
N SER A 54 -31.72 30.21 -32.47
CA SER A 54 -30.32 29.86 -32.78
C SER A 54 -29.78 28.84 -31.78
N PRO A 55 -29.16 27.74 -32.24
CA PRO A 55 -28.60 26.69 -31.35
C PRO A 55 -27.49 27.21 -30.44
N ILE A 56 -26.76 28.23 -30.92
CA ILE A 56 -25.68 28.86 -30.14
C ILE A 56 -26.23 29.56 -28.89
N ILE A 57 -27.34 30.32 -29.03
CA ILE A 57 -27.94 31.03 -27.90
C ILE A 57 -28.58 30.08 -26.90
N LYS A 58 -29.18 28.99 -27.37
CA LYS A 58 -29.66 27.92 -26.46
C LYS A 58 -28.51 27.28 -25.69
N SER A 59 -27.42 26.95 -26.36
CA SER A 59 -26.27 26.38 -25.71
C SER A 59 -25.64 27.33 -24.68
N THR A 60 -25.53 28.64 -25.03
CA THR A 60 -25.01 29.66 -24.11
C THR A 60 -25.94 29.86 -22.91
N LEU A 61 -27.25 29.79 -23.10
CA LEU A 61 -28.22 29.92 -22.02
C LEU A 61 -28.16 28.71 -21.05
N TYR A 62 -28.10 27.51 -21.61
CA TYR A 62 -28.10 26.29 -20.78
C TYR A 62 -26.74 25.96 -20.12
N PHE A 63 -25.63 26.27 -20.77
CA PHE A 63 -24.29 25.97 -20.26
C PHE A 63 -23.51 27.21 -19.89
N GLY A 64 -23.60 28.31 -20.65
CA GLY A 64 -22.80 29.50 -20.44
C GLY A 64 -23.25 30.31 -19.20
N ILE A 65 -24.55 30.46 -19.00
CA ILE A 65 -25.04 31.20 -17.82
C ILE A 65 -24.79 30.46 -16.52
N PRO A 66 -25.08 29.14 -16.40
CA PRO A 66 -24.70 28.40 -15.21
C PRO A 66 -23.20 28.40 -14.94
N LEU A 67 -22.39 28.26 -15.98
CA LEU A 67 -20.94 28.33 -15.87
C LEU A 67 -20.47 29.72 -15.41
N PHE A 68 -21.03 30.77 -15.97
CA PHE A 68 -20.70 32.15 -15.58
C PHE A 68 -21.11 32.45 -14.13
N ILE A 69 -22.28 31.98 -13.69
CA ILE A 69 -22.71 32.09 -12.30
C ILE A 69 -21.76 31.33 -11.38
N LEU A 70 -21.33 30.12 -11.80
CA LEU A 70 -20.39 29.32 -11.03
C LEU A 70 -19.02 29.99 -10.91
N VAL A 71 -18.52 30.61 -11.99
CA VAL A 71 -17.26 31.38 -11.97
C VAL A 71 -17.38 32.62 -11.06
N ILE A 72 -18.48 33.39 -11.17
CA ILE A 72 -18.69 34.54 -10.29
C ILE A 72 -18.81 34.12 -8.82
N PHE A 73 -19.55 33.05 -8.56
CA PHE A 73 -19.71 32.49 -7.22
C PHE A 73 -18.37 32.00 -6.65
N SER A 74 -17.59 31.33 -7.47
CA SER A 74 -16.23 30.92 -7.12
C SER A 74 -15.31 32.10 -6.83
N ALA A 75 -15.35 33.12 -7.69
CA ALA A 75 -14.59 34.37 -7.50
C ALA A 75 -15.02 35.13 -6.24
N TYR A 76 -16.32 35.14 -5.95
CA TYR A 76 -16.86 35.77 -4.73
C TYR A 76 -16.39 35.02 -3.47
N ILE A 77 -16.43 33.69 -3.48
CA ILE A 77 -15.88 32.86 -2.37
C ILE A 77 -14.39 33.15 -2.20
N TYR A 78 -13.65 33.21 -3.31
CA TYR A 78 -12.20 33.42 -3.27
C TYR A 78 -11.83 34.85 -2.78
N SER A 79 -12.62 35.86 -3.12
CA SER A 79 -12.35 37.26 -2.75
C SER A 79 -12.86 37.67 -1.36
N SER A 80 -13.75 36.86 -0.76
CA SER A 80 -14.36 37.17 0.54
C SER A 80 -13.75 36.33 1.66
N ASP A 81 -12.78 36.87 2.40
CA ASP A 81 -12.12 36.18 3.53
C ASP A 81 -13.13 35.65 4.55
N GLY A 82 -14.21 36.35 4.81
CA GLY A 82 -15.25 35.90 5.73
C GLY A 82 -16.07 34.68 5.24
N VAL A 83 -16.28 34.57 3.94
CA VAL A 83 -17.00 33.41 3.34
C VAL A 83 -16.06 32.20 3.27
N ARG A 84 -14.81 32.44 2.91
CA ARG A 84 -13.77 31.39 2.87
C ARG A 84 -13.54 30.77 4.24
N ILE A 85 -13.42 31.59 5.28
CA ILE A 85 -13.24 31.12 6.66
C ILE A 85 -14.48 30.31 7.12
N LYS A 86 -15.69 30.76 6.82
CA LYS A 86 -16.91 30.01 7.16
C LYS A 86 -17.02 28.68 6.41
N PHE A 87 -16.63 28.66 5.14
CA PHE A 87 -16.68 27.44 4.33
C PHE A 87 -15.65 26.39 4.81
N THR A 88 -14.44 26.83 5.17
CA THR A 88 -13.42 25.94 5.74
C THR A 88 -13.87 25.40 7.11
N HIS A 89 -14.43 26.23 7.98
CA HIS A 89 -14.95 25.77 9.27
C HIS A 89 -16.11 24.77 9.12
N VAL A 90 -17.08 25.04 8.26
CA VAL A 90 -18.19 24.10 8.02
C VAL A 90 -17.69 22.76 7.46
N PHE A 91 -16.69 22.80 6.58
CA PHE A 91 -16.08 21.59 6.03
C PHE A 91 -15.25 20.84 7.08
N GLU A 92 -14.47 21.56 7.89
CA GLU A 92 -13.71 20.98 8.99
C GLU A 92 -14.63 20.42 10.09
N ASP A 93 -15.70 21.12 10.44
CA ASP A 93 -16.71 20.66 11.38
C ASP A 93 -17.45 19.41 10.86
N ALA A 94 -17.80 19.37 9.58
CA ALA A 94 -18.41 18.19 8.98
C ALA A 94 -17.43 16.99 8.95
N LYS A 95 -16.16 17.23 8.64
CA LYS A 95 -15.10 16.24 8.67
C LYS A 95 -14.87 15.71 10.09
N SER A 96 -14.73 16.61 11.07
CA SER A 96 -14.53 16.26 12.47
C SER A 96 -15.72 15.48 13.04
N ASN A 97 -16.95 15.86 12.70
CA ASN A 97 -18.15 15.13 13.10
C ASN A 97 -18.23 13.71 12.51
N ILE A 98 -17.73 13.52 11.28
CA ILE A 98 -17.64 12.18 10.69
C ILE A 98 -16.52 11.38 11.37
N GLN A 99 -15.37 12.00 11.58
CA GLN A 99 -14.22 11.37 12.24
C GLN A 99 -14.48 11.01 13.70
N ALA A 100 -15.34 11.79 14.39
CA ALA A 100 -15.71 11.55 15.78
C ALA A 100 -16.78 10.45 15.97
N ARG A 101 -17.33 9.89 14.87
CA ARG A 101 -18.32 8.81 15.00
C ARG A 101 -17.67 7.55 15.57
N PRO A 102 -18.34 6.85 16.50
CA PRO A 102 -17.80 5.65 17.13
C PRO A 102 -17.41 4.55 16.14
N GLU A 103 -18.09 4.49 14.98
CA GLU A 103 -17.81 3.50 13.94
C GLU A 103 -16.42 3.67 13.30
N PHE A 104 -15.85 4.88 13.37
CA PHE A 104 -14.53 5.21 12.80
C PHE A 104 -13.46 5.40 13.87
N GLN A 105 -13.79 5.22 15.13
CA GLN A 105 -12.84 5.31 16.23
C GLN A 105 -12.17 3.96 16.48
N ILE A 106 -10.86 3.98 16.60
CA ILE A 106 -10.06 2.83 17.01
C ILE A 106 -9.82 2.96 18.50
N GLU A 107 -10.27 1.97 19.24
CA GLU A 107 -10.20 1.93 20.70
C GLU A 107 -9.08 1.03 21.22
N LEU A 108 -8.73 0.02 20.43
CA LEU A 108 -7.79 -1.03 20.84
C LEU A 108 -6.81 -1.38 19.72
N MET A 109 -5.58 -1.73 20.14
CA MET A 109 -4.59 -2.34 19.26
C MET A 109 -4.23 -3.74 19.76
N LYS A 110 -4.45 -4.73 18.91
CA LYS A 110 -4.06 -6.13 19.11
C LYS A 110 -2.82 -6.41 18.28
N ILE A 111 -1.82 -7.05 18.88
CA ILE A 111 -0.59 -7.46 18.19
C ILE A 111 -0.50 -8.98 18.30
N ASP A 112 -0.49 -9.65 17.16
CA ASP A 112 -0.37 -11.10 17.04
C ASP A 112 0.96 -11.49 16.40
N GLY A 113 1.56 -12.59 16.88
CA GLY A 113 2.82 -13.11 16.34
C GLY A 113 4.09 -12.48 16.90
N ALA A 114 3.97 -11.60 17.91
CA ALA A 114 5.10 -11.00 18.62
C ALA A 114 5.29 -11.60 20.01
N SER A 115 6.54 -11.67 20.45
CA SER A 115 6.85 -11.81 21.88
C SER A 115 6.35 -10.60 22.65
N GLU A 116 6.16 -10.73 23.96
CA GLU A 116 5.68 -9.63 24.82
C GLU A 116 6.60 -8.41 24.76
N THR A 117 7.90 -8.65 24.74
CA THR A 117 8.92 -7.60 24.65
C THR A 117 8.85 -6.84 23.33
N LEU A 118 8.71 -7.54 22.23
CA LEU A 118 8.56 -6.94 20.89
C LEU A 118 7.24 -6.19 20.79
N ALA A 119 6.14 -6.75 21.30
CA ALA A 119 4.84 -6.10 21.31
C ALA A 119 4.85 -4.78 22.10
N MET A 120 5.55 -4.72 23.23
CA MET A 120 5.75 -3.48 23.99
C MET A 120 6.59 -2.46 23.21
N SER A 121 7.64 -2.90 22.54
CA SER A 121 8.49 -2.04 21.71
C SER A 121 7.73 -1.45 20.53
N ILE A 122 6.86 -2.24 19.88
CA ILE A 122 5.99 -1.78 18.79
C ILE A 122 5.00 -0.72 19.30
N ARG A 123 4.32 -0.99 20.45
CA ARG A 123 3.40 -0.01 21.03
C ARG A 123 4.10 1.32 21.33
N LYS A 124 5.31 1.24 21.89
CA LYS A 124 6.12 2.42 22.19
C LYS A 124 6.56 3.17 20.94
N SER A 125 6.93 2.46 19.87
CA SER A 125 7.39 3.07 18.61
C SER A 125 6.26 3.76 17.84
N LEU A 126 5.04 3.24 17.92
CA LEU A 126 3.90 3.81 17.24
C LEU A 126 3.30 5.02 17.96
N GLU A 127 3.54 5.15 19.28
CA GLU A 127 3.10 6.27 20.14
C GLU A 127 1.61 6.63 19.96
N LEU A 128 0.74 5.62 19.74
CA LEU A 128 -0.68 5.84 19.56
C LEU A 128 -1.39 6.05 20.88
N SER A 129 -2.19 7.10 20.96
CA SER A 129 -3.11 7.34 22.07
C SER A 129 -4.54 7.02 21.64
N PHE A 130 -5.18 6.05 22.29
CA PHE A 130 -6.56 5.65 22.01
C PHE A 130 -7.56 6.41 22.90
N PRO A 131 -8.77 6.75 22.40
CA PRO A 131 -9.27 6.47 21.04
C PRO A 131 -8.69 7.42 19.99
N ILE A 132 -8.46 6.90 18.76
CA ILE A 132 -7.97 7.67 17.62
C ILE A 132 -8.84 7.42 16.39
N SER A 133 -9.02 8.44 15.54
CA SER A 133 -9.78 8.29 14.30
C SER A 133 -9.03 7.41 13.28
N SER A 134 -9.73 6.47 12.65
CA SER A 134 -9.17 5.62 11.58
C SER A 134 -8.66 6.43 10.39
N PHE A 135 -9.16 7.65 10.19
CA PHE A 135 -8.70 8.56 9.13
C PHE A 135 -7.37 9.26 9.45
N GLU A 136 -6.96 9.26 10.71
CA GLU A 136 -5.68 9.84 11.15
C GLU A 136 -4.55 8.82 11.09
N LEU A 137 -4.87 7.52 10.98
CA LEU A 137 -3.89 6.46 10.92
C LEU A 137 -3.33 6.30 9.51
N ASN A 138 -2.03 6.46 9.36
CA ASN A 138 -1.32 6.06 8.15
C ASN A 138 -0.76 4.64 8.32
N LEU A 139 -1.52 3.66 7.89
CA LEU A 139 -1.12 2.25 8.02
C LEU A 139 0.15 1.90 7.26
N VAL A 140 0.47 2.64 6.19
CA VAL A 140 1.69 2.42 5.39
C VAL A 140 2.92 2.82 6.20
N ASP A 141 2.92 4.04 6.72
CA ASP A 141 4.04 4.54 7.55
C ASP A 141 4.21 3.71 8.83
N MET A 142 3.08 3.30 9.43
CA MET A 142 3.11 2.41 10.61
C MET A 142 3.73 1.06 10.27
N LYS A 143 3.36 0.48 9.13
CA LYS A 143 3.94 -0.78 8.67
C LYS A 143 5.44 -0.65 8.43
N GLU A 144 5.88 0.41 7.75
CA GLU A 144 7.30 0.69 7.51
C GLU A 144 8.07 0.80 8.82
N LYS A 145 7.58 1.59 9.79
CA LYS A 145 8.19 1.71 11.12
C LYS A 145 8.33 0.37 11.85
N ILE A 146 7.33 -0.51 11.74
CA ILE A 146 7.39 -1.84 12.36
C ILE A 146 8.40 -2.71 11.62
N GLN A 147 8.44 -2.66 10.29
CA GLN A 147 9.36 -3.45 9.47
C GLN A 147 10.82 -2.99 9.55
N GLU A 148 11.08 -1.76 9.98
CA GLU A 148 12.44 -1.28 10.29
C GLU A 148 13.03 -1.91 11.56
N MET A 149 12.19 -2.50 12.43
CA MET A 149 12.68 -3.23 13.61
C MET A 149 13.35 -4.54 13.18
N LYS A 150 14.56 -4.77 13.64
CA LYS A 150 15.37 -5.93 13.25
C LYS A 150 14.73 -7.26 13.62
N GLU A 151 13.97 -7.27 14.70
CA GLU A 151 13.26 -8.43 15.22
C GLU A 151 12.05 -8.83 14.35
N VAL A 152 11.60 -7.95 13.43
CA VAL A 152 10.43 -8.18 12.59
C VAL A 152 10.84 -8.72 11.23
N LYS A 153 10.31 -9.89 10.87
CA LYS A 153 10.46 -10.45 9.52
C LYS A 153 9.46 -9.87 8.54
N SER A 154 8.20 -9.76 8.96
CA SER A 154 7.13 -9.15 8.18
C SER A 154 6.03 -8.65 9.10
N ALA A 155 5.31 -7.61 8.65
CA ALA A 155 4.16 -7.08 9.35
C ALA A 155 3.01 -6.77 8.38
N SER A 156 1.79 -6.96 8.85
CA SER A 156 0.55 -6.58 8.18
C SER A 156 -0.38 -5.92 9.17
N LEU A 157 -0.98 -4.81 8.77
CA LEU A 157 -1.88 -4.04 9.62
C LEU A 157 -3.28 -4.03 9.01
N PHE A 158 -4.28 -4.28 9.84
CA PHE A 158 -5.69 -4.33 9.44
C PHE A 158 -6.55 -3.50 10.40
N LEU A 159 -7.47 -2.74 9.82
CA LEU A 159 -8.54 -2.13 10.57
C LEU A 159 -9.74 -3.08 10.56
N ARG A 160 -10.11 -3.59 11.73
CA ARG A 160 -11.25 -4.48 11.87
C ARG A 160 -12.49 -3.70 12.32
N PRO A 161 -13.70 -4.13 11.92
CA PRO A 161 -14.92 -3.56 12.46
C PRO A 161 -14.95 -3.64 13.98
N GLY A 162 -15.52 -2.61 14.62
CA GLY A 162 -15.54 -2.53 16.08
C GLY A 162 -14.35 -1.81 16.71
N GLY A 163 -13.64 -0.98 15.94
CA GLY A 163 -12.59 -0.11 16.48
C GLY A 163 -11.30 -0.83 16.86
N LEU A 164 -10.96 -1.90 16.16
CA LEU A 164 -9.77 -2.70 16.43
C LEU A 164 -8.71 -2.49 15.34
N LEU A 165 -7.52 -2.03 15.74
CA LEU A 165 -6.31 -2.09 14.92
C LEU A 165 -5.61 -3.42 15.22
N GLU A 166 -5.63 -4.33 14.24
CA GLU A 166 -4.94 -5.61 14.31
C GLU A 166 -3.59 -5.53 13.58
N VAL A 167 -2.52 -5.88 14.29
CA VAL A 167 -1.15 -5.95 13.78
C VAL A 167 -0.75 -7.42 13.80
N GLU A 168 -0.70 -8.03 12.63
CA GLU A 168 -0.18 -9.39 12.44
C GLU A 168 1.27 -9.31 12.01
N LEU A 169 2.16 -9.96 12.72
CA LEU A 169 3.57 -9.95 12.37
C LEU A 169 4.19 -11.34 12.51
N ILE A 170 5.32 -11.51 11.84
CA ILE A 170 6.19 -12.66 11.99
C ILE A 170 7.49 -12.14 12.61
N GLU A 171 7.78 -12.62 13.82
CA GLU A 171 9.02 -12.31 14.51
C GLU A 171 10.16 -13.16 13.95
N ARG A 172 11.36 -12.59 13.80
CA ARG A 172 12.55 -13.32 13.38
C ARG A 172 13.03 -14.21 14.51
N VAL A 173 13.27 -15.47 14.22
CA VAL A 173 13.82 -16.43 15.17
C VAL A 173 15.34 -16.54 14.96
N PRO A 174 16.15 -16.08 15.90
CA PRO A 174 17.60 -16.16 15.78
C PRO A 174 18.07 -17.63 15.87
N LEU A 175 19.02 -17.99 15.02
CA LEU A 175 19.65 -19.31 15.00
C LEU A 175 21.06 -19.28 15.59
N ILE A 176 21.78 -18.18 15.41
CA ILE A 176 23.17 -18.03 15.83
C ILE A 176 23.43 -16.63 16.38
N ILE A 177 24.54 -16.50 17.08
CA ILE A 177 25.16 -15.20 17.36
C ILE A 177 26.37 -15.07 16.44
N TRP A 178 26.41 -14.00 15.67
CA TRP A 178 27.57 -13.66 14.87
C TRP A 178 28.34 -12.51 15.52
N ARG A 179 29.61 -12.77 15.78
CA ARG A 179 30.54 -11.74 16.25
C ARG A 179 31.12 -11.01 15.05
N ASN A 180 30.69 -9.77 14.87
CA ASN A 180 31.20 -8.85 13.87
C ASN A 180 32.05 -7.78 14.55
N GLY A 181 33.36 -7.97 14.54
CA GLY A 181 34.28 -7.10 15.32
C GLY A 181 33.94 -7.11 16.81
N SER A 182 33.47 -5.98 17.33
CA SER A 182 33.05 -5.81 18.73
C SER A 182 31.56 -6.06 18.97
N SER A 183 30.73 -6.13 17.93
CA SER A 183 29.29 -6.35 18.06
C SER A 183 28.93 -7.84 18.09
N LEU A 184 27.86 -8.15 18.83
CA LEU A 184 27.24 -9.46 18.87
C LEU A 184 25.85 -9.34 18.25
N GLU A 185 25.69 -9.89 17.06
CA GLU A 185 24.47 -9.80 16.28
C GLU A 185 23.78 -11.16 16.24
N MET A 186 22.50 -11.19 16.53
CA MET A 186 21.70 -12.40 16.35
C MET A 186 21.29 -12.51 14.88
N ILE A 187 21.51 -13.67 14.27
CA ILE A 187 21.23 -13.91 12.85
C ILE A 187 20.19 -15.03 12.75
N ASP A 188 19.21 -14.82 11.88
CA ASP A 188 18.18 -15.81 11.57
C ASP A 188 18.58 -16.80 10.48
N SER A 189 17.66 -17.68 10.08
CA SER A 189 17.89 -18.68 9.03
C SER A 189 18.12 -18.10 7.63
N GLU A 190 17.78 -16.85 7.42
CA GLU A 190 17.94 -16.14 6.13
C GLU A 190 19.25 -15.33 6.07
N GLY A 191 20.01 -15.31 7.17
CA GLY A 191 21.23 -14.52 7.27
C GLY A 191 20.99 -13.06 7.67
N GLU A 192 19.75 -12.73 8.05
CA GLU A 192 19.35 -11.39 8.45
C GLU A 192 19.53 -11.17 9.95
N ILE A 193 19.81 -9.92 10.31
CA ILE A 193 20.01 -9.54 11.70
C ILE A 193 18.66 -9.45 12.40
N SER A 194 18.45 -10.30 13.41
CA SER A 194 17.25 -10.33 14.25
C SER A 194 17.39 -9.58 15.58
N GLY A 195 18.56 -9.04 15.87
CA GLY A 195 18.82 -8.26 17.08
C GLY A 195 20.29 -8.09 17.38
N ILE A 196 20.59 -7.25 18.36
CA ILE A 196 21.95 -7.01 18.85
C ILE A 196 22.01 -7.36 20.33
N LEU A 197 23.04 -8.07 20.75
CA LEU A 197 23.26 -8.43 22.13
C LEU A 197 24.30 -7.51 22.76
N THR A 198 24.07 -7.15 24.01
CA THR A 198 25.05 -6.41 24.82
C THR A 198 26.10 -7.38 25.40
N SER A 199 25.65 -8.58 25.75
CA SER A 199 26.51 -9.61 26.33
C SER A 199 26.24 -10.98 25.72
N ARG A 200 27.27 -11.81 25.60
CA ARG A 200 27.14 -13.23 25.24
C ARG A 200 26.28 -14.00 26.25
N LEU A 201 26.24 -13.56 27.49
CA LEU A 201 25.50 -14.22 28.58
C LEU A 201 23.97 -14.12 28.40
N ASP A 202 23.51 -13.16 27.61
CA ASP A 202 22.09 -12.94 27.39
C ASP A 202 21.43 -14.08 26.56
N ARG A 203 22.21 -14.80 25.72
CA ARG A 203 21.76 -15.88 24.85
C ARG A 203 22.80 -17.00 24.75
N LEU A 204 22.97 -17.73 25.86
CA LEU A 204 23.88 -18.89 25.92
C LEU A 204 23.38 -20.08 25.11
N ASP A 205 22.09 -20.11 24.83
CA ASP A 205 21.41 -21.14 24.04
C ASP A 205 21.80 -21.16 22.56
N LEU A 206 22.26 -20.02 22.03
CA LEU A 206 22.63 -19.91 20.63
C LEU A 206 24.13 -20.15 20.41
N PRO A 207 24.56 -20.84 19.35
CA PRO A 207 25.97 -20.99 19.00
C PRO A 207 26.60 -19.65 18.59
N LEU A 208 27.89 -19.47 18.94
CA LEU A 208 28.64 -18.28 18.59
C LEU A 208 29.52 -18.54 17.37
N PHE A 209 29.29 -17.76 16.31
CA PHE A 209 30.15 -17.79 15.12
C PHE A 209 30.84 -16.44 14.96
N ALA A 210 32.03 -16.47 14.38
CA ALA A 210 32.85 -15.28 14.15
C ALA A 210 33.53 -15.34 12.78
N GLY A 211 34.11 -14.23 12.37
CA GLY A 211 34.88 -14.12 11.13
C GLY A 211 34.05 -13.60 9.95
N ASP A 212 34.78 -13.09 8.95
CA ASP A 212 34.18 -12.51 7.78
C ASP A 212 33.47 -13.59 6.94
N GLY A 213 32.31 -13.25 6.42
CA GLY A 213 31.51 -14.18 5.63
C GLY A 213 30.80 -15.29 6.41
N ALA A 214 31.03 -15.44 7.74
CA ALA A 214 30.43 -16.52 8.53
C ALA A 214 28.90 -16.57 8.45
N LYS A 215 28.25 -15.40 8.39
CA LYS A 215 26.79 -15.28 8.30
C LYS A 215 26.16 -15.90 7.02
N TYR A 216 26.93 -16.06 5.98
CA TYR A 216 26.44 -16.66 4.71
C TYR A 216 26.54 -18.19 4.70
N PHE A 217 27.25 -18.78 5.68
CA PHE A 217 27.50 -20.23 5.78
C PHE A 217 26.97 -20.79 7.09
N ILE A 218 25.84 -20.26 7.56
CA ILE A 218 25.23 -20.63 8.85
C ILE A 218 24.93 -22.12 8.91
N PHE A 219 24.35 -22.69 7.87
CA PHE A 219 23.96 -24.12 7.87
C PHE A 219 25.17 -25.05 7.88
N GLU A 220 26.25 -24.73 7.16
CA GLU A 220 27.52 -25.46 7.24
C GLU A 220 28.09 -25.42 8.67
N ALA A 221 28.12 -24.25 9.27
CA ALA A 221 28.59 -24.10 10.64
C ALA A 221 27.70 -24.83 11.66
N LEU A 222 26.38 -24.81 11.48
CA LEU A 222 25.45 -25.54 12.34
C LEU A 222 25.63 -27.04 12.21
N ASP A 223 25.94 -27.58 11.02
CA ASP A 223 26.21 -28.99 10.83
C ASP A 223 27.53 -29.38 11.48
N ILE A 224 28.58 -28.54 11.42
CA ILE A 224 29.81 -28.74 12.18
C ILE A 224 29.52 -28.74 13.69
N TYR A 225 28.73 -27.76 14.15
CA TYR A 225 28.35 -27.58 15.55
C TYR A 225 27.60 -28.81 16.09
N LYS A 226 26.65 -29.38 15.32
CA LYS A 226 25.92 -30.59 15.69
C LYS A 226 26.84 -31.81 15.82
N VAL A 227 27.80 -31.96 14.91
CA VAL A 227 28.77 -33.07 15.00
C VAL A 227 29.70 -32.90 16.19
N ALA A 228 29.95 -31.68 16.64
CA ALA A 228 30.76 -31.36 17.79
C ALA A 228 30.07 -31.62 19.15
N ASP A 229 28.82 -32.10 19.17
CA ASP A 229 28.05 -32.37 20.39
C ASP A 229 28.84 -33.12 21.48
N PRO A 230 29.66 -34.18 21.17
CA PRO A 230 30.45 -34.87 22.19
C PRO A 230 31.49 -34.01 22.92
N ILE A 231 31.77 -32.82 22.41
CA ILE A 231 32.72 -31.86 23.01
C ILE A 231 32.06 -30.49 23.24
N SER A 232 30.73 -30.45 23.24
CA SER A 232 29.95 -29.20 23.36
C SER A 232 30.29 -28.39 24.63
N ASP A 233 30.56 -29.07 25.77
CA ASP A 233 30.95 -28.41 27.02
C ASP A 233 32.23 -27.57 26.89
N ARG A 234 33.09 -27.99 25.97
CA ARG A 234 34.37 -27.33 25.71
C ARG A 234 34.32 -26.30 24.57
N LEU A 235 33.32 -26.46 23.68
CA LEU A 235 33.18 -25.59 22.51
C LEU A 235 32.74 -24.20 22.89
N ARG A 236 33.51 -23.20 22.46
CA ARG A 236 33.20 -21.77 22.68
C ARG A 236 32.61 -21.09 21.48
N GLY A 237 32.90 -21.61 20.30
CA GLY A 237 32.35 -21.10 19.05
C GLY A 237 33.12 -21.57 17.82
N LEU A 238 32.63 -21.16 16.66
CA LEU A 238 33.29 -21.40 15.37
C LEU A 238 33.76 -20.07 14.79
N ARG A 239 34.94 -20.07 14.17
CA ARG A 239 35.48 -18.89 13.48
C ARG A 239 35.80 -19.22 12.04
N ARG A 240 35.21 -18.47 11.11
CA ARG A 240 35.55 -18.59 9.70
C ARG A 240 36.83 -17.84 9.40
N MET A 241 37.78 -18.51 8.78
CA MET A 241 39.11 -17.98 8.48
C MET A 241 39.31 -17.86 6.99
N GLY A 242 39.61 -16.64 6.53
CA GLY A 242 39.87 -16.35 5.12
C GLY A 242 38.69 -16.69 4.21
N GLU A 243 37.47 -16.66 4.76
CA GLU A 243 36.22 -17.02 4.07
C GLU A 243 36.17 -18.46 3.50
N ARG A 244 37.06 -19.33 3.93
CA ARG A 244 37.20 -20.69 3.36
C ARG A 244 37.03 -21.80 4.37
N ARG A 245 37.75 -21.76 5.51
CA ARG A 245 37.79 -22.85 6.48
C ARG A 245 37.19 -22.42 7.81
N TRP A 246 36.85 -23.41 8.63
CA TRP A 246 36.38 -23.20 9.99
C TRP A 246 37.42 -23.59 11.02
N ASP A 247 37.67 -22.71 11.98
CA ASP A 247 38.39 -22.98 13.18
C ASP A 247 37.38 -23.17 14.31
N MET A 248 37.48 -24.27 15.05
CA MET A 248 36.69 -24.52 16.24
C MET A 248 37.49 -24.01 17.44
N ILE A 249 36.89 -23.09 18.19
CA ILE A 249 37.50 -22.50 19.37
C ILE A 249 36.99 -23.25 20.60
N LEU A 250 37.91 -23.89 21.32
CA LEU A 250 37.58 -24.61 22.54
C LEU A 250 37.98 -23.79 23.79
N ASP A 251 37.69 -24.34 24.96
CA ASP A 251 38.24 -23.84 26.22
C ASP A 251 39.79 -23.90 26.23
N ARG A 252 40.44 -23.26 27.18
CA ARG A 252 41.89 -23.18 27.30
C ARG A 252 42.64 -22.68 26.06
N ASN A 253 41.95 -21.89 25.22
CA ASN A 253 42.46 -21.36 23.95
C ASN A 253 42.89 -22.43 22.92
N GLN A 254 42.38 -23.65 23.04
CA GLN A 254 42.62 -24.68 22.04
C GLN A 254 41.84 -24.39 20.76
N ILE A 255 42.48 -24.63 19.61
CA ILE A 255 41.92 -24.42 18.31
C ILE A 255 42.03 -25.70 17.48
N ILE A 256 40.90 -26.13 16.92
CA ILE A 256 40.88 -27.18 15.89
C ILE A 256 40.67 -26.48 14.56
N GLN A 257 41.63 -26.55 13.67
CA GLN A 257 41.56 -26.01 12.31
C GLN A 257 41.03 -27.11 11.42
N LEU A 258 39.80 -26.88 10.90
CA LEU A 258 39.18 -27.81 9.97
C LEU A 258 39.59 -27.49 8.52
N PRO A 259 39.79 -28.48 7.67
CA PRO A 259 40.08 -28.24 6.27
C PRO A 259 38.91 -27.60 5.55
N GLU A 260 39.19 -26.94 4.43
CA GLU A 260 38.18 -26.36 3.57
C GLU A 260 37.24 -27.44 2.96
N ASN A 261 37.84 -28.56 2.59
CA ASN A 261 37.10 -29.69 2.02
C ASN A 261 36.77 -30.72 3.12
N GLU A 262 35.51 -31.14 3.16
CA GLU A 262 35.01 -32.18 4.08
C GLU A 262 35.29 -31.88 5.60
N PRO A 263 35.01 -30.71 6.12
CA PRO A 263 35.29 -30.34 7.50
C PRO A 263 34.64 -31.27 8.52
N ILE A 264 33.44 -31.78 8.20
CA ILE A 264 32.69 -32.69 9.04
C ILE A 264 33.41 -34.05 9.18
N ASN A 265 34.00 -34.58 8.10
CA ASN A 265 34.73 -35.83 8.15
C ASN A 265 36.04 -35.69 8.92
N ALA A 266 36.70 -34.53 8.80
CA ALA A 266 37.89 -34.22 9.61
C ALA A 266 37.52 -34.14 11.09
N LEU A 267 36.42 -33.45 11.44
CA LEU A 267 35.95 -33.39 12.83
C LEU A 267 35.63 -34.76 13.41
N LYS A 268 34.91 -35.61 12.66
CA LYS A 268 34.60 -36.98 13.11
C LYS A 268 35.87 -37.78 13.41
N ARG A 269 36.93 -37.62 12.61
CA ARG A 269 38.24 -38.27 12.87
C ARG A 269 38.88 -37.77 14.19
N ILE A 270 38.85 -36.46 14.44
CA ILE A 270 39.35 -35.90 15.71
C ILE A 270 38.56 -36.44 16.90
N LEU A 271 37.25 -36.51 16.82
CA LEU A 271 36.39 -37.01 17.89
C LEU A 271 36.67 -38.49 18.17
N ALA A 272 36.87 -39.31 17.12
CA ALA A 272 37.26 -40.70 17.25
C ALA A 272 38.65 -40.89 17.88
N LEU A 273 39.61 -40.03 17.53
CA LEU A 273 40.94 -40.03 18.17
C LEU A 273 40.86 -39.54 19.64
N ASN A 274 40.01 -38.55 19.89
CA ASN A 274 39.83 -38.06 21.27
C ASN A 274 39.18 -39.10 22.17
N SER A 275 38.25 -39.90 21.70
CA SER A 275 37.60 -40.98 22.47
C SER A 275 38.57 -42.11 22.85
N THR A 276 39.62 -42.35 22.05
CA THR A 276 40.60 -43.41 22.27
C THR A 276 41.87 -42.93 22.98
N GLN A 277 42.34 -41.72 22.69
CA GLN A 277 43.62 -41.21 23.10
C GLN A 277 43.58 -39.95 23.96
N ASN A 278 42.39 -39.38 24.22
CA ASN A 278 42.17 -38.15 24.95
C ASN A 278 43.06 -36.99 24.46
N ILE A 279 43.19 -36.83 23.14
CA ILE A 279 44.07 -35.85 22.52
C ILE A 279 43.70 -34.40 22.89
N LEU A 280 42.43 -34.11 23.08
CA LEU A 280 41.95 -32.80 23.47
C LEU A 280 42.21 -32.50 24.95
N ALA A 281 42.50 -33.49 25.77
CA ALA A 281 42.90 -33.28 27.19
C ALA A 281 44.38 -32.90 27.33
N ARG A 282 45.18 -33.08 26.28
CA ARG A 282 46.60 -32.75 26.28
C ARG A 282 46.78 -31.24 26.15
N ASP A 283 47.93 -30.74 26.57
CA ASP A 283 48.31 -29.33 26.45
C ASP A 283 48.78 -29.03 25.01
N VAL A 284 47.81 -28.98 24.09
CA VAL A 284 48.00 -28.69 22.67
C VAL A 284 47.19 -27.46 22.33
N GLU A 285 47.87 -26.44 21.81
CA GLU A 285 47.20 -25.19 21.45
C GLU A 285 46.42 -25.30 20.13
N THR A 286 46.98 -26.00 19.14
CA THR A 286 46.36 -26.07 17.79
C THR A 286 46.45 -27.49 17.25
N ILE A 287 45.35 -27.98 16.69
CA ILE A 287 45.23 -29.22 15.93
C ILE A 287 44.87 -28.86 14.52
N ASP A 288 45.73 -29.12 13.56
CA ASP A 288 45.50 -28.88 12.14
C ASP A 288 45.18 -30.21 11.44
N MET A 289 44.19 -30.21 10.55
CA MET A 289 43.62 -31.42 9.90
C MET A 289 43.66 -31.33 8.37
#